data_8ed2d92fa22d5e807dcb46fed6a1b534
#
_entry.id   8ed2d92fa22d5e807dcb46fed6a1b534
#
_cell.length_a   1.000
_cell.length_b   1.000
_cell.length_c   1.000
_cell.angle_alpha   90.00
_cell.angle_beta   90.00
_cell.angle_gamma   90.00
#
_symmetry.space_group_name_H-M   'P 1'
#
loop_
_entity.id
_entity.type
_entity.pdbx_description
1 polymer ?
#
loop_
_entity_poly.entity_id
_entity_poly.type
_entity_poly.pdbx_seq_one_letter_code
_entity_poly.pdbx_strand_id
1 'polypeptide(L)'
;MLDLALLGCGGGMPIPDRFLSSLLINYRGRKILIDCGEGTQVSMKILGWGFKSIDIICITHIHGDHTVGLPGLLATIGNSGRKEPLTIIGPEGIKQVISGFRTIVPYLPYDINIIENPKESLKIRLIKNSVEVLKGHNNSFMENKSSKDFARKKEVNTDGCGDHNDILSCDIEISTLELDHSCPCIGYKFYVNRKPKFNLEKAEKNNVPKFLWSKLQKGENITYEGIKYNPNMVMGRGRRGIKLSYITDTRPINSIIKFIESSDLFICEGTYGQDEDLHKAIKNKHMTFREAAKLAARGNVSQLILTHFSPSMMEPENFKQNAVEVFQNTLIGKDRFVKTLCFRE
;
A
#
# COMPACT_ATOMS: atom_id res chain seq x y z
N MET A 1 -3.89 -12.24 -7.90
CA MET A 1 -2.50 -11.83 -8.16
C MET A 1 -2.36 -10.37 -7.79
N LEU A 2 -1.23 -10.00 -7.23
CA LEU A 2 -0.83 -8.64 -6.90
C LEU A 2 0.49 -8.39 -7.63
N ASP A 3 0.49 -7.46 -8.59
CA ASP A 3 1.70 -7.07 -9.29
C ASP A 3 2.32 -5.86 -8.60
N LEU A 4 3.63 -5.80 -8.57
CA LEU A 4 4.37 -4.66 -8.04
C LEU A 4 5.59 -4.35 -8.90
N ALA A 5 6.00 -3.10 -8.91
CA ALA A 5 7.20 -2.64 -9.58
C ALA A 5 7.95 -1.63 -8.71
N LEU A 6 9.21 -1.89 -8.43
CA LEU A 6 10.10 -0.88 -7.89
C LEU A 6 10.37 0.16 -9.00
N LEU A 7 9.90 1.38 -8.83
CA LEU A 7 10.10 2.44 -9.82
C LEU A 7 11.45 3.14 -9.64
N GLY A 8 11.92 3.18 -8.41
CA GLY A 8 13.23 3.69 -8.02
C GLY A 8 13.70 3.06 -6.73
N CYS A 9 15.00 2.78 -6.63
CA CYS A 9 15.65 2.10 -5.52
C CYS A 9 16.73 2.95 -4.83
N GLY A 10 16.90 4.21 -5.22
CA GLY A 10 17.87 5.12 -4.62
C GLY A 10 17.33 5.86 -3.42
N GLY A 11 18.21 6.21 -2.49
CA GLY A 11 17.97 7.12 -1.38
C GLY A 11 18.85 8.35 -1.44
N GLY A 12 18.41 9.47 -0.84
CA GLY A 12 19.11 10.72 -0.73
C GLY A 12 19.16 11.57 -1.99
N MET A 13 19.81 11.11 -3.05
CA MET A 13 19.90 11.85 -4.33
C MET A 13 19.87 10.88 -5.51
N PRO A 14 19.31 11.26 -6.67
CA PRO A 14 19.31 10.41 -7.86
C PRO A 14 20.72 10.28 -8.42
N ILE A 15 21.00 9.14 -8.99
CA ILE A 15 22.21 8.91 -9.81
C ILE A 15 21.79 8.40 -11.19
N PRO A 16 22.65 8.46 -12.24
CA PRO A 16 22.24 8.24 -13.62
C PRO A 16 21.36 7.01 -13.83
N ASP A 17 21.63 5.88 -13.32
CA ASP A 17 20.85 4.66 -13.58
C ASP A 17 19.96 4.22 -12.40
N ARG A 18 19.75 5.11 -11.42
CA ARG A 18 18.94 4.82 -10.25
C ARG A 18 18.10 6.01 -9.82
N PHE A 19 16.79 5.90 -10.02
CA PHE A 19 15.82 6.86 -9.53
C PHE A 19 15.57 6.71 -8.03
N LEU A 20 14.99 7.75 -7.43
CA LEU A 20 14.70 7.79 -6.00
C LEU A 20 13.49 6.93 -5.63
N SER A 21 13.35 6.66 -4.35
CA SER A 21 12.42 5.71 -3.76
C SER A 21 11.00 5.83 -4.29
N SER A 22 10.51 4.75 -4.91
CA SER A 22 9.12 4.64 -5.32
C SER A 22 8.76 3.17 -5.62
N LEU A 23 7.62 2.73 -5.13
CA LEU A 23 7.06 1.39 -5.39
C LEU A 23 5.63 1.52 -5.90
N LEU A 24 5.32 0.89 -7.02
CA LEU A 24 3.98 0.83 -7.59
C LEU A 24 3.37 -0.55 -7.40
N ILE A 25 2.20 -0.61 -6.80
CA ILE A 25 1.39 -1.81 -6.61
C ILE A 25 0.20 -1.75 -7.56
N ASN A 26 -0.08 -2.85 -8.27
CA ASN A 26 -1.24 -2.99 -9.15
C ASN A 26 -2.07 -4.19 -8.71
N TYR A 27 -3.32 -3.94 -8.35
CA TYR A 27 -4.28 -4.98 -8.01
C TYR A 27 -5.57 -4.77 -8.80
N ARG A 28 -5.91 -5.71 -9.68
CA ARG A 28 -7.10 -5.66 -10.54
C ARG A 28 -7.21 -4.36 -11.36
N GLY A 29 -6.08 -3.85 -11.85
CA GLY A 29 -6.02 -2.62 -12.65
C GLY A 29 -6.06 -1.32 -11.85
N ARG A 30 -6.24 -1.38 -10.52
CA ARG A 30 -6.15 -0.22 -9.62
C ARG A 30 -4.76 -0.16 -8.99
N LYS A 31 -4.25 1.04 -8.79
CA LYS A 31 -2.85 1.23 -8.38
C LYS A 31 -2.72 1.99 -7.08
N ILE A 32 -1.76 1.53 -6.29
CA ILE A 32 -1.28 2.21 -5.07
C ILE A 32 0.20 2.52 -5.30
N LEU A 33 0.58 3.77 -5.16
CA LEU A 33 1.98 4.20 -5.20
C LEU A 33 2.48 4.38 -3.77
N ILE A 34 3.69 3.91 -3.47
CA ILE A 34 4.37 4.20 -2.21
C ILE A 34 5.60 5.02 -2.53
N ASP A 35 5.67 6.20 -1.95
CA ASP A 35 6.64 7.25 -2.22
C ASP A 35 6.68 7.72 -3.68
N CYS A 36 7.16 8.92 -3.87
CA CYS A 36 7.26 9.55 -5.17
C CYS A 36 8.53 10.41 -5.24
N GLY A 37 9.68 9.76 -5.24
CA GLY A 37 10.96 10.42 -5.42
C GLY A 37 11.15 10.95 -6.84
N GLU A 38 12.23 11.67 -7.05
CA GLU A 38 12.59 12.18 -8.37
C GLU A 38 12.78 11.04 -9.38
N GLY A 39 12.26 11.21 -10.59
CA GLY A 39 12.31 10.20 -11.64
C GLY A 39 11.13 9.22 -11.65
N THR A 40 10.26 9.20 -10.64
CA THR A 40 9.09 8.29 -10.57
C THR A 40 8.23 8.34 -11.84
N GLN A 41 7.92 9.55 -12.38
CA GLN A 41 7.14 9.69 -13.60
C GLN A 41 7.83 9.05 -14.81
N VAL A 42 9.13 9.27 -14.95
CA VAL A 42 9.93 8.75 -16.06
C VAL A 42 9.95 7.22 -15.98
N SER A 43 10.22 6.68 -14.80
CA SER A 43 10.23 5.24 -14.53
C SER A 43 8.87 4.60 -14.86
N MET A 44 7.77 5.22 -14.42
CA MET A 44 6.41 4.75 -14.76
C MET A 44 6.13 4.79 -16.27
N LYS A 45 6.61 5.85 -16.96
CA LYS A 45 6.45 5.98 -18.41
C LYS A 45 7.17 4.87 -19.15
N ILE A 46 8.41 4.57 -18.75
CA ILE A 46 9.21 3.47 -19.30
C ILE A 46 8.52 2.11 -19.03
N LEU A 47 8.02 1.90 -17.81
CA LEU A 47 7.30 0.68 -17.41
C LEU A 47 5.99 0.46 -18.19
N GLY A 48 5.32 1.54 -18.63
CA GLY A 48 4.10 1.46 -19.43
C GLY A 48 2.83 1.17 -18.63
N TRP A 49 2.83 1.22 -17.30
CA TRP A 49 1.66 0.87 -16.49
C TRP A 49 0.59 1.98 -16.40
N GLY A 50 0.85 3.16 -16.96
CA GLY A 50 -0.11 4.27 -17.01
C GLY A 50 -0.40 4.91 -15.66
N PHE A 51 -0.86 6.16 -15.69
CA PHE A 51 -1.03 7.02 -14.50
C PHE A 51 -2.47 7.12 -13.99
N LYS A 52 -3.45 7.09 -14.90
CA LYS A 52 -4.86 7.39 -14.59
C LYS A 52 -5.46 6.56 -13.46
N SER A 53 -5.04 5.31 -13.31
CA SER A 53 -5.57 4.36 -12.33
C SER A 53 -4.80 4.33 -11.00
N ILE A 54 -3.95 5.32 -10.71
CA ILE A 54 -3.38 5.52 -9.38
C ILE A 54 -4.49 6.12 -8.51
N ASP A 55 -4.94 5.37 -7.50
CA ASP A 55 -6.03 5.79 -6.61
C ASP A 55 -5.56 6.24 -5.25
N ILE A 56 -4.44 5.65 -4.80
CA ILE A 56 -3.86 5.91 -3.49
C ILE A 56 -2.37 6.19 -3.69
N ILE A 57 -1.87 7.22 -3.01
CA ILE A 57 -0.44 7.48 -2.84
C ILE A 57 -0.14 7.40 -1.35
N CYS A 58 0.75 6.50 -0.95
CA CYS A 58 1.23 6.33 0.41
C CYS A 58 2.60 7.00 0.52
N ILE A 59 2.78 7.95 1.43
CA ILE A 59 4.07 8.60 1.68
C ILE A 59 4.60 8.10 3.01
N THR A 60 5.84 7.59 3.02
CA THR A 60 6.46 7.08 4.23
C THR A 60 6.91 8.20 5.15
N HIS A 61 7.54 9.23 4.59
CA HIS A 61 7.97 10.43 5.28
C HIS A 61 8.19 11.59 4.31
N ILE A 62 8.46 12.80 4.83
CA ILE A 62 8.41 14.04 4.03
C ILE A 62 9.75 14.46 3.42
N HIS A 63 10.82 13.66 3.49
CA HIS A 63 12.08 13.99 2.84
C HIS A 63 11.93 14.08 1.32
N GLY A 64 12.83 14.86 0.69
CA GLY A 64 12.75 15.17 -0.73
C GLY A 64 12.82 13.94 -1.63
N ASP A 65 13.68 12.99 -1.33
CA ASP A 65 13.87 11.75 -2.08
C ASP A 65 12.64 10.80 -2.06
N HIS A 66 11.62 11.12 -1.26
CA HIS A 66 10.33 10.42 -1.21
C HIS A 66 9.16 11.25 -1.73
N THR A 67 9.32 12.57 -1.93
CA THR A 67 8.18 13.47 -2.19
C THR A 67 8.35 14.41 -3.37
N VAL A 68 9.58 14.74 -3.81
CA VAL A 68 9.84 15.77 -4.83
C VAL A 68 9.21 15.44 -6.19
N GLY A 69 9.00 14.18 -6.52
CA GLY A 69 8.29 13.77 -7.73
C GLY A 69 6.78 14.02 -7.72
N LEU A 70 6.17 14.29 -6.54
CA LEU A 70 4.72 14.43 -6.40
C LEU A 70 4.11 15.55 -7.24
N PRO A 71 4.62 16.79 -7.27
CA PRO A 71 4.00 17.86 -8.04
C PRO A 71 3.83 17.51 -9.51
N GLY A 72 4.88 16.99 -10.13
CA GLY A 72 4.86 16.56 -11.51
C GLY A 72 3.93 15.36 -11.74
N LEU A 73 3.93 14.37 -10.83
CA LEU A 73 3.07 13.20 -10.91
C LEU A 73 1.59 13.59 -10.82
N LEU A 74 1.21 14.46 -9.88
CA LEU A 74 -0.17 14.93 -9.73
C LEU A 74 -0.69 15.60 -11.00
N ALA A 75 0.14 16.48 -11.62
CA ALA A 75 -0.19 17.08 -12.90
C ALA A 75 -0.36 16.02 -14.01
N THR A 76 0.54 15.04 -14.07
CA THR A 76 0.51 13.97 -15.07
C THR A 76 -0.72 13.06 -14.93
N ILE A 77 -1.13 12.74 -13.69
CA ILE A 77 -2.38 12.02 -13.42
C ILE A 77 -3.58 12.81 -13.97
N GLY A 78 -3.63 14.12 -13.75
CA GLY A 78 -4.67 15.00 -14.29
C GLY A 78 -4.69 15.02 -15.82
N ASN A 79 -3.53 15.18 -16.44
CA ASN A 79 -3.36 15.17 -17.90
C ASN A 79 -3.70 13.80 -18.52
N SER A 80 -3.68 12.73 -17.75
CA SER A 80 -4.11 11.39 -18.17
C SER A 80 -5.64 11.22 -18.17
N GLY A 81 -6.39 12.28 -17.88
CA GLY A 81 -7.84 12.29 -17.89
C GLY A 81 -8.51 11.68 -16.65
N ARG A 82 -7.81 11.69 -15.49
CA ARG A 82 -8.44 11.34 -14.22
C ARG A 82 -9.43 12.42 -13.79
N LYS A 83 -10.59 11.99 -13.31
CA LYS A 83 -11.63 12.83 -12.70
C LYS A 83 -12.01 12.38 -11.30
N GLU A 84 -11.78 11.11 -10.99
CA GLU A 84 -12.09 10.51 -9.70
C GLU A 84 -11.12 11.03 -8.62
N PRO A 85 -11.56 11.19 -7.37
CA PRO A 85 -10.70 11.63 -6.27
C PRO A 85 -9.46 10.75 -6.10
N LEU A 86 -8.34 11.37 -5.70
CA LEU A 86 -7.10 10.71 -5.34
C LEU A 86 -6.93 10.75 -3.81
N THR A 87 -6.56 9.64 -3.19
CA THR A 87 -6.27 9.60 -1.76
C THR A 87 -4.77 9.62 -1.52
N ILE A 88 -4.30 10.52 -0.65
CA ILE A 88 -2.91 10.55 -0.17
C ILE A 88 -2.91 10.18 1.30
N ILE A 89 -2.11 9.16 1.67
CA ILE A 89 -1.90 8.69 3.03
C ILE A 89 -0.45 9.01 3.40
N GLY A 90 -0.21 9.60 4.57
CA GLY A 90 1.16 9.90 4.98
C GLY A 90 1.30 10.20 6.46
N PRO A 91 2.52 10.44 6.93
CA PRO A 91 2.81 10.79 8.32
C PRO A 91 2.31 12.20 8.66
N GLU A 92 2.52 12.59 9.90
CA GLU A 92 2.33 13.98 10.33
C GLU A 92 3.14 14.95 9.46
N GLY A 93 2.53 16.07 9.06
CA GLY A 93 3.12 17.08 8.18
C GLY A 93 2.78 16.90 6.69
N ILE A 94 2.23 15.77 6.25
CA ILE A 94 1.92 15.53 4.83
C ILE A 94 0.92 16.55 4.26
N LYS A 95 -0.05 17.02 5.03
CA LYS A 95 -1.01 18.05 4.61
C LYS A 95 -0.33 19.36 4.22
N GLN A 96 0.68 19.77 4.99
CA GLN A 96 1.43 21.00 4.70
C GLN A 96 2.25 20.84 3.41
N VAL A 97 2.91 19.70 3.22
CA VAL A 97 3.68 19.39 2.02
C VAL A 97 2.77 19.44 0.77
N ILE A 98 1.63 18.77 0.81
CA ILE A 98 0.68 18.77 -0.32
C ILE A 98 0.12 20.17 -0.57
N SER A 99 -0.17 20.95 0.48
CA SER A 99 -0.61 22.33 0.35
C SER A 99 0.46 23.19 -0.34
N GLY A 100 1.73 23.03 0.01
CA GLY A 100 2.86 23.70 -0.64
C GLY A 100 2.97 23.33 -2.13
N PHE A 101 2.86 22.05 -2.46
CA PHE A 101 2.90 21.58 -3.86
C PHE A 101 1.75 22.11 -4.71
N ARG A 102 0.58 22.36 -4.13
CA ARG A 102 -0.56 22.97 -4.84
C ARG A 102 -0.28 24.42 -5.29
N THR A 103 0.69 25.10 -4.72
CA THR A 103 1.15 26.39 -5.23
C THR A 103 1.80 26.25 -6.60
N ILE A 104 2.50 25.14 -6.84
CA ILE A 104 3.18 24.84 -8.11
C ILE A 104 2.19 24.22 -9.11
N VAL A 105 1.23 23.41 -8.63
CA VAL A 105 0.21 22.73 -9.43
C VAL A 105 -1.19 23.14 -8.94
N PRO A 106 -1.62 24.38 -9.24
CA PRO A 106 -2.86 24.95 -8.67
C PRO A 106 -4.13 24.28 -9.22
N TYR A 107 -4.10 23.75 -10.45
CA TYR A 107 -5.25 23.18 -11.11
C TYR A 107 -5.10 21.68 -11.27
N LEU A 108 -5.95 20.94 -10.57
CA LEU A 108 -6.11 19.51 -10.76
C LEU A 108 -7.57 19.22 -11.11
N PRO A 109 -7.85 18.37 -12.13
CA PRO A 109 -9.21 18.03 -12.54
C PRO A 109 -9.90 17.03 -11.59
N TYR A 110 -9.33 16.76 -10.44
CA TYR A 110 -9.80 15.82 -9.41
C TYR A 110 -9.47 16.36 -8.01
N ASP A 111 -10.23 15.88 -7.01
CA ASP A 111 -10.01 16.22 -5.62
C ASP A 111 -8.90 15.34 -5.00
N ILE A 112 -8.21 15.86 -4.01
CA ILE A 112 -7.25 15.13 -3.19
C ILE A 112 -7.80 14.98 -1.78
N ASN A 113 -8.00 13.72 -1.35
CA ASN A 113 -8.31 13.37 0.02
C ASN A 113 -7.02 13.04 0.76
N ILE A 114 -6.77 13.66 1.92
CA ILE A 114 -5.55 13.42 2.71
C ILE A 114 -5.91 12.72 4.02
N ILE A 115 -5.27 11.59 4.26
CA ILE A 115 -5.34 10.84 5.52
C ILE A 115 -3.95 10.94 6.16
N GLU A 116 -3.86 11.77 7.19
CA GLU A 116 -2.61 12.03 7.90
C GLU A 116 -2.51 11.17 9.15
N ASN A 117 -1.37 10.49 9.30
CA ASN A 117 -1.01 9.67 10.45
C ASN A 117 -2.12 8.70 10.91
N PRO A 118 -2.61 7.79 10.04
CA PRO A 118 -3.67 6.87 10.41
C PRO A 118 -3.18 5.94 11.52
N LYS A 119 -3.94 5.90 12.64
CA LYS A 119 -3.63 5.02 13.78
C LYS A 119 -4.28 3.64 13.67
N GLU A 120 -5.30 3.53 12.84
CA GLU A 120 -6.03 2.28 12.59
C GLU A 120 -5.81 1.82 11.15
N SER A 121 -6.00 0.53 10.90
CA SER A 121 -5.94 -0.03 9.56
C SER A 121 -7.06 0.53 8.68
N LEU A 122 -6.69 0.98 7.49
CA LEU A 122 -7.60 1.48 6.48
C LEU A 122 -8.12 0.32 5.63
N LYS A 123 -9.42 0.19 5.52
CA LYS A 123 -10.08 -0.81 4.68
C LYS A 123 -10.42 -0.22 3.33
N ILE A 124 -9.93 -0.82 2.25
CA ILE A 124 -10.09 -0.36 0.89
C ILE A 124 -11.00 -1.33 0.13
N ARG A 125 -12.03 -0.78 -0.50
CA ARG A 125 -12.90 -1.51 -1.43
C ARG A 125 -12.64 -1.04 -2.85
N LEU A 126 -12.46 -1.98 -3.77
CA LEU A 126 -12.35 -1.66 -5.20
C LEU A 126 -13.75 -1.47 -5.79
N ILE A 127 -13.97 -0.32 -6.42
CA ILE A 127 -15.16 -0.02 -7.21
C ILE A 127 -14.78 0.14 -8.69
N LYS A 128 -15.76 0.21 -9.60
CA LYS A 128 -15.52 0.06 -11.05
C LYS A 128 -14.36 0.92 -11.59
N ASN A 129 -14.27 2.19 -11.21
CA ASN A 129 -13.27 3.12 -11.75
C ASN A 129 -12.42 3.82 -10.67
N SER A 130 -12.58 3.46 -9.41
CA SER A 130 -11.85 4.06 -8.30
C SER A 130 -11.76 3.11 -7.11
N VAL A 131 -11.37 3.63 -5.97
CA VAL A 131 -11.39 2.92 -4.69
C VAL A 131 -12.22 3.71 -3.68
N GLU A 132 -12.84 2.99 -2.76
CA GLU A 132 -13.50 3.55 -1.60
C GLU A 132 -12.69 3.22 -0.36
N VAL A 133 -12.33 4.22 0.43
CA VAL A 133 -11.74 4.04 1.75
C VAL A 133 -12.89 3.95 2.74
N LEU A 134 -13.11 2.76 3.30
CA LEU A 134 -14.18 2.52 4.27
C LEU A 134 -13.78 3.17 5.59
N LYS A 135 -14.66 4.03 6.13
CA LYS A 135 -14.43 4.74 7.38
C LYS A 135 -14.44 3.75 8.55
N GLY A 136 -13.37 3.71 9.34
CA GLY A 136 -13.45 3.33 10.75
C GLY A 136 -14.12 4.45 11.54
N HIS A 137 -14.67 4.17 12.70
CA HIS A 137 -15.56 5.08 13.46
C HIS A 137 -14.98 6.45 13.89
N ASN A 138 -13.71 6.80 13.55
CA ASN A 138 -13.03 8.00 14.09
C ASN A 138 -12.16 8.80 13.11
N ASN A 139 -12.55 8.99 11.84
CA ASN A 139 -11.81 9.91 10.96
C ASN A 139 -12.67 11.08 10.51
N SER A 140 -12.38 12.29 11.08
CA SER A 140 -12.93 13.56 10.63
C SER A 140 -12.29 13.97 9.31
N PHE A 141 -13.07 14.03 8.22
CA PHE A 141 -12.65 14.66 6.98
C PHE A 141 -12.85 16.18 7.11
N MET A 142 -11.82 16.97 6.78
CA MET A 142 -12.02 18.39 6.50
C MET A 142 -12.62 18.53 5.11
N GLU A 143 -13.89 18.88 5.02
CA GLU A 143 -14.52 19.33 3.80
C GLU A 143 -13.94 20.70 3.41
N ASN A 144 -13.23 20.79 2.29
CA ASN A 144 -12.91 22.07 1.68
C ASN A 144 -14.18 22.66 1.05
N LYS A 145 -14.78 23.64 1.71
CA LYS A 145 -15.85 24.48 1.13
C LYS A 145 -15.22 25.41 0.08
N SER A 146 -15.25 25.02 -1.19
CA SER A 146 -15.25 25.96 -2.33
C SER A 146 -15.66 25.25 -3.61
N SER A 147 -16.96 25.09 -3.79
CA SER A 147 -17.68 25.23 -5.07
C SER A 147 -19.16 25.02 -4.79
N LYS A 148 -19.92 26.08 -4.98
CA LYS A 148 -21.38 26.05 -4.99
C LYS A 148 -21.86 25.24 -6.22
N ASP A 149 -22.98 24.54 -5.97
CA ASP A 149 -23.88 23.92 -6.94
C ASP A 149 -23.51 22.49 -7.41
N PHE A 150 -24.17 21.56 -6.79
CA PHE A 150 -24.96 20.43 -7.26
C PHE A 150 -25.09 19.38 -6.14
N ALA A 151 -25.92 19.71 -5.15
CA ALA A 151 -26.35 18.74 -4.15
C ALA A 151 -27.68 18.10 -4.57
N ARG A 152 -27.67 16.81 -4.90
CA ARG A 152 -28.84 15.94 -4.70
C ARG A 152 -28.48 14.89 -3.67
N LYS A 153 -28.83 15.18 -2.43
CA LYS A 153 -28.84 14.22 -1.32
C LYS A 153 -29.81 13.07 -1.63
N LYS A 154 -29.30 11.84 -1.61
CA LYS A 154 -30.11 10.68 -1.22
C LYS A 154 -29.74 10.35 0.19
N GLU A 155 -30.63 10.67 1.13
CA GLU A 155 -30.56 10.17 2.50
C GLU A 155 -30.83 8.67 2.49
N VAL A 156 -29.85 7.89 2.94
CA VAL A 156 -30.04 6.50 3.30
C VAL A 156 -30.03 6.46 4.82
N ASN A 157 -31.21 6.21 5.41
CA ASN A 157 -31.37 5.94 6.85
C ASN A 157 -30.56 4.70 7.20
N THR A 158 -29.62 4.86 8.13
CA THR A 158 -28.92 3.76 8.80
C THR A 158 -29.37 3.70 10.23
N ASP A 159 -30.38 2.87 10.49
CA ASP A 159 -30.65 2.37 11.83
C ASP A 159 -29.60 1.31 12.18
N GLY A 160 -29.07 1.44 13.41
CA GLY A 160 -27.91 0.72 13.87
C GLY A 160 -28.08 -0.78 14.03
N CYS A 161 -27.05 -1.49 13.70
CA CYS A 161 -26.59 -2.70 14.39
C CYS A 161 -25.16 -2.97 13.94
N GLY A 162 -24.21 -3.03 14.87
CA GLY A 162 -22.81 -3.32 14.59
C GLY A 162 -22.64 -4.77 14.10
N ASP A 163 -22.59 -4.96 12.80
CA ASP A 163 -22.50 -6.29 12.18
C ASP A 163 -21.05 -6.66 11.86
N HIS A 164 -20.65 -7.85 12.33
CA HIS A 164 -19.44 -8.59 11.94
C HIS A 164 -19.31 -8.87 10.42
N ASN A 165 -20.16 -8.28 9.56
CA ASN A 165 -20.23 -8.48 8.12
C ASN A 165 -19.29 -7.59 7.30
N ASP A 166 -18.63 -6.60 7.90
CA ASP A 166 -17.76 -5.66 7.17
C ASP A 166 -16.46 -6.27 6.63
N ILE A 167 -16.03 -7.42 7.16
CA ILE A 167 -14.77 -8.08 6.74
C ILE A 167 -14.88 -8.67 5.32
N LEU A 168 -16.06 -9.08 4.88
CA LEU A 168 -16.29 -9.67 3.56
C LEU A 168 -16.32 -8.64 2.40
N SER A 169 -16.37 -7.35 2.71
CA SER A 169 -16.50 -6.27 1.72
C SER A 169 -15.19 -5.54 1.40
N CYS A 170 -14.11 -5.76 2.14
CA CYS A 170 -12.82 -5.10 1.96
C CYS A 170 -11.92 -5.91 1.04
N ASP A 171 -11.33 -5.28 0.00
CA ASP A 171 -10.40 -5.94 -0.92
C ASP A 171 -8.95 -5.84 -0.43
N ILE A 172 -8.54 -4.69 0.11
CA ILE A 172 -7.19 -4.44 0.63
C ILE A 172 -7.29 -3.76 2.00
N GLU A 173 -6.49 -4.21 2.94
CA GLU A 173 -6.27 -3.54 4.22
C GLU A 173 -4.87 -2.92 4.25
N ILE A 174 -4.78 -1.64 4.61
CA ILE A 174 -3.53 -0.90 4.75
C ILE A 174 -3.33 -0.59 6.24
N SER A 175 -2.24 -1.08 6.81
CA SER A 175 -1.82 -0.77 8.19
C SER A 175 -0.53 0.02 8.16
N THR A 176 -0.32 0.86 9.17
CA THR A 176 0.91 1.66 9.34
C THR A 176 1.62 1.31 10.63
N LEU A 177 2.92 1.57 10.67
CA LEU A 177 3.78 1.45 11.85
C LEU A 177 4.68 2.68 11.93
N GLU A 178 4.72 3.34 13.07
CA GLU A 178 5.69 4.41 13.33
C GLU A 178 7.13 3.84 13.38
N LEU A 179 8.06 4.54 12.74
CA LEU A 179 9.45 4.14 12.56
C LEU A 179 10.42 5.14 13.23
N ASP A 180 11.66 4.70 13.48
CA ASP A 180 12.70 5.53 14.09
C ASP A 180 13.57 6.21 13.02
N HIS A 181 13.14 7.38 12.59
CA HIS A 181 13.88 8.22 11.64
C HIS A 181 14.04 9.66 12.14
N SER A 182 14.70 10.52 11.35
CA SER A 182 14.96 11.92 11.70
C SER A 182 13.72 12.84 11.65
N CYS A 183 12.66 12.41 10.99
CA CYS A 183 11.35 13.06 10.96
C CYS A 183 10.23 12.00 11.12
N PRO A 184 8.96 12.40 11.32
CA PRO A 184 7.85 11.46 11.36
C PRO A 184 7.87 10.53 10.15
N CYS A 185 8.03 9.23 10.40
CA CYS A 185 8.15 8.20 9.37
C CYS A 185 7.25 7.02 9.69
N ILE A 186 6.58 6.47 8.68
CA ILE A 186 5.68 5.32 8.81
C ILE A 186 5.98 4.26 7.76
N GLY A 187 6.05 3.01 8.21
CA GLY A 187 6.04 1.85 7.35
C GLY A 187 4.64 1.42 6.98
N TYR A 188 4.49 0.69 5.88
CA TYR A 188 3.20 0.23 5.37
C TYR A 188 3.13 -1.29 5.28
N LYS A 189 1.95 -1.83 5.60
CA LYS A 189 1.61 -3.23 5.39
C LYS A 189 0.29 -3.29 4.62
N PHE A 190 0.29 -4.06 3.53
CA PHE A 190 -0.86 -4.31 2.68
C PHE A 190 -1.29 -5.76 2.83
N TYR A 191 -2.54 -5.97 3.17
CA TYR A 191 -3.14 -7.30 3.18
C TYR A 191 -4.25 -7.37 2.14
N VAL A 192 -4.03 -8.14 1.08
CA VAL A 192 -5.00 -8.35 0.01
C VAL A 192 -5.87 -9.52 0.40
N ASN A 193 -7.14 -9.25 0.66
CA ASN A 193 -8.09 -10.23 1.12
C ASN A 193 -8.41 -11.27 0.03
N ARG A 194 -8.52 -12.52 0.42
CA ARG A 194 -8.94 -13.62 -0.43
C ARG A 194 -10.32 -14.11 -0.02
N LYS A 195 -11.32 -13.90 -0.89
CA LYS A 195 -12.70 -14.35 -0.63
C LYS A 195 -12.73 -15.87 -0.42
N PRO A 196 -13.52 -16.39 0.54
CA PRO A 196 -13.77 -17.82 0.69
C PRO A 196 -14.29 -18.44 -0.61
N LYS A 197 -14.09 -19.74 -0.80
CA LYS A 197 -14.71 -20.47 -1.91
C LYS A 197 -16.17 -20.79 -1.54
N PHE A 198 -17.02 -20.88 -2.55
CA PHE A 198 -18.36 -21.45 -2.38
C PHE A 198 -18.24 -22.91 -1.89
N ASN A 199 -19.08 -23.29 -0.96
CA ASN A 199 -19.12 -24.65 -0.38
C ASN A 199 -20.50 -25.26 -0.66
N LEU A 200 -20.53 -26.21 -1.58
CA LEU A 200 -21.75 -26.89 -2.01
C LEU A 200 -22.44 -27.63 -0.85
N GLU A 201 -21.68 -28.44 -0.12
CA GLU A 201 -22.21 -29.22 1.01
C GLU A 201 -22.85 -28.32 2.07
N LYS A 202 -22.22 -27.17 2.32
CA LYS A 202 -22.75 -26.22 3.28
C LYS A 202 -24.03 -25.54 2.78
N ALA A 203 -24.09 -25.21 1.50
CA ALA A 203 -25.28 -24.63 0.88
C ALA A 203 -26.47 -25.63 0.92
N GLU A 204 -26.21 -26.88 0.63
CA GLU A 204 -27.20 -27.97 0.69
C GLU A 204 -27.65 -28.24 2.14
N LYS A 205 -26.72 -28.38 3.08
CA LYS A 205 -27.01 -28.59 4.52
C LYS A 205 -27.88 -27.45 5.10
N ASN A 206 -27.70 -26.22 4.63
CA ASN A 206 -28.50 -25.08 5.06
C ASN A 206 -29.79 -24.89 4.21
N ASN A 207 -30.12 -25.83 3.34
CA ASN A 207 -31.29 -25.79 2.45
C ASN A 207 -31.41 -24.48 1.68
N VAL A 208 -30.27 -23.93 1.19
CA VAL A 208 -30.26 -22.66 0.45
C VAL A 208 -30.73 -22.91 -0.98
N PRO A 209 -31.79 -22.24 -1.47
CA PRO A 209 -32.25 -22.36 -2.86
C PRO A 209 -31.15 -22.03 -3.87
N LYS A 210 -30.98 -22.86 -4.91
CA LYS A 210 -29.88 -22.73 -5.89
C LYS A 210 -29.84 -21.36 -6.58
N PHE A 211 -30.99 -20.75 -6.84
CA PHE A 211 -31.07 -19.44 -7.48
C PHE A 211 -30.54 -18.28 -6.61
N LEU A 212 -30.39 -18.49 -5.30
CA LEU A 212 -29.79 -17.51 -4.37
C LEU A 212 -28.27 -17.63 -4.27
N TRP A 213 -27.69 -18.76 -4.67
CA TRP A 213 -26.26 -19.04 -4.45
C TRP A 213 -25.33 -17.95 -5.02
N SER A 214 -25.57 -17.52 -6.26
CA SER A 214 -24.76 -16.49 -6.91
C SER A 214 -24.79 -15.14 -6.18
N LYS A 215 -25.94 -14.76 -5.64
CA LYS A 215 -26.11 -13.52 -4.90
C LYS A 215 -25.41 -13.60 -3.54
N LEU A 216 -25.63 -14.70 -2.81
CA LEU A 216 -24.97 -14.95 -1.53
C LEU A 216 -23.44 -15.03 -1.68
N GLN A 217 -22.94 -15.66 -2.76
CA GLN A 217 -21.50 -15.70 -3.07
C GLN A 217 -20.91 -14.30 -3.34
N LYS A 218 -21.72 -13.36 -3.82
CA LYS A 218 -21.32 -11.95 -3.99
C LYS A 218 -21.35 -11.16 -2.69
N GLY A 219 -21.86 -11.73 -1.60
CA GLY A 219 -21.92 -11.09 -0.29
C GLY A 219 -23.27 -10.46 0.05
N GLU A 220 -24.32 -10.70 -0.77
CA GLU A 220 -25.65 -10.15 -0.52
C GLU A 220 -26.39 -10.91 0.60
N ASN A 221 -27.06 -10.18 1.50
CA ASN A 221 -28.04 -10.75 2.42
C ASN A 221 -29.42 -10.71 1.74
N ILE A 222 -30.16 -11.82 1.76
CA ILE A 222 -31.40 -11.97 1.02
C ILE A 222 -32.48 -12.51 1.93
N THR A 223 -33.66 -11.90 1.92
CA THR A 223 -34.85 -12.47 2.54
C THR A 223 -35.75 -13.04 1.44
N TYR A 224 -36.06 -14.32 1.51
CA TYR A 224 -36.93 -15.03 0.59
C TYR A 224 -37.90 -15.91 1.36
N GLU A 225 -39.19 -15.79 1.08
CA GLU A 225 -40.27 -16.52 1.77
C GLU A 225 -40.20 -16.40 3.30
N GLY A 226 -39.84 -15.20 3.82
CA GLY A 226 -39.71 -14.94 5.25
C GLY A 226 -38.41 -15.47 5.90
N ILE A 227 -37.58 -16.22 5.15
CA ILE A 227 -36.30 -16.76 5.64
C ILE A 227 -35.16 -15.82 5.23
N LYS A 228 -34.27 -15.51 6.20
CA LYS A 228 -33.07 -14.71 5.97
C LYS A 228 -31.90 -15.61 5.57
N TYR A 229 -31.37 -15.42 4.37
CA TYR A 229 -30.18 -16.07 3.85
C TYR A 229 -29.01 -15.10 3.87
N ASN A 230 -27.82 -15.55 4.30
CA ASN A 230 -26.61 -14.76 4.34
C ASN A 230 -25.43 -15.53 3.71
N PRO A 231 -24.34 -14.83 3.30
CA PRO A 231 -23.18 -15.44 2.68
C PRO A 231 -22.57 -16.61 3.46
N ASN A 232 -22.58 -16.54 4.79
CA ASN A 232 -22.01 -17.59 5.63
C ASN A 232 -22.70 -18.94 5.46
N MET A 233 -23.92 -18.98 4.96
CA MET A 233 -24.66 -20.22 4.71
C MET A 233 -24.13 -21.03 3.51
N VAL A 234 -23.39 -20.37 2.60
CA VAL A 234 -22.87 -20.96 1.35
C VAL A 234 -21.36 -20.86 1.18
N MET A 235 -20.69 -20.04 2.00
CA MET A 235 -19.25 -19.81 1.88
C MET A 235 -18.45 -20.75 2.80
N GLY A 236 -17.33 -21.24 2.29
CA GLY A 236 -16.37 -22.07 3.02
C GLY A 236 -15.55 -21.26 4.04
N ARG A 237 -14.47 -21.87 4.53
CA ARG A 237 -13.53 -21.22 5.46
C ARG A 237 -12.82 -20.04 4.79
N GLY A 238 -12.46 -19.05 5.59
CA GLY A 238 -11.57 -17.96 5.19
C GLY A 238 -10.28 -18.52 4.59
N ARG A 239 -9.74 -17.82 3.58
CA ARG A 239 -8.48 -18.19 2.93
C ARG A 239 -7.44 -17.14 3.19
N ARG A 240 -6.18 -17.56 3.36
CA ARG A 240 -5.07 -16.63 3.53
C ARG A 240 -4.95 -15.70 2.31
N GLY A 241 -4.87 -14.40 2.59
CA GLY A 241 -4.60 -13.36 1.61
C GLY A 241 -3.12 -13.25 1.25
N ILE A 242 -2.76 -12.19 0.54
CA ILE A 242 -1.37 -11.80 0.24
C ILE A 242 -0.98 -10.69 1.21
N LYS A 243 0.17 -10.84 1.88
CA LYS A 243 0.73 -9.87 2.81
C LYS A 243 2.02 -9.28 2.25
N LEU A 244 2.02 -7.98 1.96
CA LEU A 244 3.17 -7.19 1.55
C LEU A 244 3.51 -6.19 2.65
N SER A 245 4.77 -6.13 3.09
CA SER A 245 5.26 -5.11 4.02
C SER A 245 6.36 -4.28 3.37
N TYR A 246 6.31 -2.96 3.57
CA TYR A 246 7.27 -1.98 3.06
C TYR A 246 7.77 -1.11 4.21
N ILE A 247 9.06 -1.15 4.46
CA ILE A 247 9.76 -0.40 5.52
C ILE A 247 10.96 0.30 4.91
N THR A 248 11.02 1.60 5.04
CA THR A 248 12.14 2.42 4.59
C THR A 248 12.54 3.41 5.67
N ASP A 249 13.75 3.94 5.59
CA ASP A 249 14.28 5.04 6.41
C ASP A 249 14.03 4.88 7.90
N THR A 250 14.72 3.91 8.50
CA THR A 250 14.58 3.66 9.94
C THR A 250 15.74 2.87 10.53
N ARG A 251 15.97 3.05 11.82
CA ARG A 251 16.73 2.05 12.58
C ARG A 251 15.87 0.78 12.79
N PRO A 252 16.47 -0.40 12.92
CA PRO A 252 15.73 -1.61 13.26
C PRO A 252 15.14 -1.50 14.67
N ILE A 253 13.81 -1.46 14.76
CA ILE A 253 13.06 -1.48 16.02
C ILE A 253 12.27 -2.79 16.15
N ASN A 254 12.05 -3.25 17.38
CA ASN A 254 11.43 -4.56 17.62
C ASN A 254 9.99 -4.66 17.10
N SER A 255 9.25 -3.55 17.06
CA SER A 255 7.88 -3.51 16.52
C SER A 255 7.78 -3.90 15.05
N ILE A 256 8.85 -3.68 14.26
CA ILE A 256 8.91 -4.10 12.85
C ILE A 256 8.70 -5.62 12.73
N ILE A 257 9.29 -6.42 13.62
CA ILE A 257 9.24 -7.89 13.54
C ILE A 257 7.80 -8.41 13.56
N LYS A 258 6.98 -7.93 14.51
CA LYS A 258 5.55 -8.28 14.59
C LYS A 258 4.76 -7.72 13.41
N PHE A 259 5.12 -6.53 12.95
CA PHE A 259 4.43 -5.87 11.85
C PHE A 259 4.59 -6.64 10.53
N ILE A 260 5.81 -7.10 10.23
CA ILE A 260 6.14 -7.85 9.00
C ILE A 260 5.88 -9.36 9.12
N GLU A 261 5.55 -9.87 10.32
CA GLU A 261 5.44 -11.30 10.60
C GLU A 261 4.68 -12.05 9.51
N SER A 262 5.29 -13.13 8.98
CA SER A 262 4.73 -13.99 7.93
C SER A 262 4.33 -13.26 6.64
N SER A 263 4.96 -12.14 6.29
CA SER A 263 4.74 -11.46 5.01
C SER A 263 5.19 -12.33 3.84
N ASP A 264 4.39 -12.34 2.76
CA ASP A 264 4.76 -13.03 1.52
C ASP A 264 5.92 -12.32 0.83
N LEU A 265 5.98 -10.98 0.99
CA LEU A 265 7.10 -10.16 0.58
C LEU A 265 7.34 -9.06 1.60
N PHE A 266 8.59 -8.90 1.98
CA PHE A 266 9.09 -7.78 2.77
C PHE A 266 10.04 -6.96 1.90
N ILE A 267 9.69 -5.70 1.64
CA ILE A 267 10.56 -4.72 0.97
C ILE A 267 11.11 -3.81 2.07
N CYS A 268 12.42 -3.74 2.17
CA CYS A 268 13.10 -3.03 3.25
C CYS A 268 14.23 -2.16 2.69
N GLU A 269 14.49 -1.05 3.36
CA GLU A 269 15.71 -0.31 3.09
C GLU A 269 16.96 -1.17 3.33
N GLY A 270 17.98 -0.84 2.57
CA GLY A 270 19.36 -1.30 2.78
C GLY A 270 20.28 -0.19 2.32
N THR A 271 20.26 0.92 3.04
CA THR A 271 21.02 2.12 2.65
C THR A 271 22.51 1.87 2.66
N TYR A 272 22.99 0.95 3.53
CA TYR A 272 24.39 0.57 3.65
C TYR A 272 24.58 -0.93 3.40
N GLY A 273 25.47 -1.26 2.45
CA GLY A 273 25.73 -2.65 2.06
C GLY A 273 26.65 -3.40 3.02
N GLN A 274 27.58 -2.70 3.69
CA GLN A 274 28.63 -3.28 4.51
C GLN A 274 28.34 -3.14 6.00
N ASP A 275 28.82 -4.10 6.80
CA ASP A 275 28.69 -4.06 8.27
C ASP A 275 29.59 -2.97 8.89
N GLU A 276 30.71 -2.63 8.24
CA GLU A 276 31.62 -1.55 8.62
C GLU A 276 30.93 -0.18 8.60
N ASP A 277 29.89 -0.01 7.78
CA ASP A 277 29.09 1.21 7.70
C ASP A 277 28.02 1.31 8.81
N LEU A 278 27.96 0.39 9.75
CA LEU A 278 26.99 0.38 10.84
C LEU A 278 26.96 1.71 11.62
N HIS A 279 28.13 2.33 11.84
CA HIS A 279 28.22 3.63 12.50
C HIS A 279 27.52 4.74 11.72
N LYS A 280 27.57 4.70 10.37
CA LYS A 280 26.87 5.63 9.49
C LYS A 280 25.36 5.35 9.50
N ALA A 281 24.99 4.06 9.48
CA ALA A 281 23.59 3.64 9.56
C ALA A 281 22.94 4.15 10.87
N ILE A 282 23.63 4.02 12.01
CA ILE A 282 23.15 4.53 13.29
C ILE A 282 23.02 6.06 13.27
N LYS A 283 24.06 6.77 12.80
CA LYS A 283 24.10 8.23 12.77
C LYS A 283 22.98 8.82 11.90
N ASN A 284 22.73 8.22 10.74
CA ASN A 284 21.78 8.71 9.75
C ASN A 284 20.38 8.06 9.87
N LYS A 285 20.18 7.21 10.87
CA LYS A 285 18.94 6.48 11.14
C LYS A 285 18.46 5.60 9.97
N HIS A 286 19.38 4.81 9.42
CA HIS A 286 19.16 3.81 8.37
C HIS A 286 19.65 2.43 8.81
N MET A 287 19.56 1.44 7.92
CA MET A 287 20.01 0.05 8.17
C MET A 287 21.12 -0.40 7.24
N THR A 288 21.90 -1.38 7.72
CA THR A 288 22.74 -2.21 6.86
C THR A 288 21.94 -3.36 6.25
N PHE A 289 22.45 -3.98 5.18
CA PHE A 289 21.85 -5.16 4.55
C PHE A 289 21.66 -6.30 5.57
N ARG A 290 22.63 -6.52 6.43
CA ARG A 290 22.57 -7.55 7.49
C ARG A 290 21.50 -7.25 8.53
N GLU A 291 21.30 -6.01 8.91
CA GLU A 291 20.22 -5.61 9.85
C GLU A 291 18.84 -5.85 9.25
N ALA A 292 18.61 -5.46 7.98
CA ALA A 292 17.36 -5.73 7.28
C ALA A 292 17.09 -7.24 7.13
N ALA A 293 18.12 -8.03 6.83
CA ALA A 293 18.02 -9.48 6.75
C ALA A 293 17.69 -10.14 8.11
N LYS A 294 18.23 -9.62 9.23
CA LYS A 294 17.85 -10.06 10.58
C LYS A 294 16.39 -9.80 10.90
N LEU A 295 15.84 -8.66 10.48
CA LEU A 295 14.41 -8.39 10.62
C LEU A 295 13.58 -9.38 9.80
N ALA A 296 13.97 -9.65 8.55
CA ALA A 296 13.30 -10.61 7.67
C ALA A 296 13.26 -12.03 8.27
N ALA A 297 14.40 -12.49 8.77
CA ALA A 297 14.51 -13.81 9.42
C ALA A 297 13.63 -13.91 10.67
N ARG A 298 13.70 -12.92 11.58
CA ARG A 298 12.89 -12.87 12.80
C ARG A 298 11.40 -12.72 12.53
N GLY A 299 11.03 -12.00 11.47
CA GLY A 299 9.63 -11.85 11.02
C GLY A 299 9.10 -13.06 10.24
N ASN A 300 9.93 -14.10 10.02
CA ASN A 300 9.55 -15.28 9.24
C ASN A 300 8.87 -14.91 7.91
N VAL A 301 9.43 -13.92 7.21
CA VAL A 301 8.90 -13.50 5.90
C VAL A 301 9.27 -14.52 4.82
N SER A 302 8.54 -14.54 3.73
CA SER A 302 8.84 -15.51 2.67
C SER A 302 9.97 -15.06 1.77
N GLN A 303 10.11 -13.75 1.55
CA GLN A 303 11.16 -13.14 0.72
C GLN A 303 11.44 -11.72 1.17
N LEU A 304 12.70 -11.31 1.08
CA LEU A 304 13.20 -9.94 1.27
C LEU A 304 13.60 -9.34 -0.08
N ILE A 305 13.24 -8.08 -0.31
CA ILE A 305 13.84 -7.24 -1.36
C ILE A 305 14.44 -6.02 -0.66
N LEU A 306 15.72 -5.78 -0.90
CA LEU A 306 16.41 -4.58 -0.42
C LEU A 306 16.25 -3.44 -1.44
N THR A 307 16.08 -2.22 -0.94
CA THR A 307 15.89 -0.98 -1.72
C THR A 307 16.50 0.19 -0.97
N HIS A 308 16.32 1.42 -1.46
CA HIS A 308 16.79 2.66 -0.83
C HIS A 308 18.30 2.70 -0.62
N PHE A 309 19.04 2.44 -1.70
CA PHE A 309 20.50 2.35 -1.65
C PHE A 309 21.15 3.74 -1.63
N SER A 310 22.18 3.92 -0.77
CA SER A 310 23.01 5.12 -0.74
C SER A 310 23.53 5.47 -2.15
N PRO A 311 23.62 6.75 -2.53
CA PRO A 311 24.24 7.16 -3.79
C PRO A 311 25.68 6.70 -3.93
N SER A 312 26.41 6.54 -2.82
CA SER A 312 27.80 6.04 -2.81
C SER A 312 27.89 4.54 -3.13
N MET A 313 26.78 3.80 -3.03
CA MET A 313 26.73 2.36 -3.34
C MET A 313 26.38 2.19 -4.83
N MET A 314 27.37 2.27 -5.70
CA MET A 314 27.15 2.17 -7.16
C MET A 314 26.56 0.81 -7.54
N GLU A 315 27.09 -0.30 -7.04
CA GLU A 315 26.69 -1.67 -7.34
C GLU A 315 26.19 -2.40 -6.07
N PRO A 316 24.90 -2.27 -5.68
CA PRO A 316 24.37 -2.92 -4.49
C PRO A 316 24.49 -4.45 -4.50
N GLU A 317 24.46 -5.08 -5.68
CA GLU A 317 24.58 -6.54 -5.83
C GLU A 317 25.91 -7.08 -5.22
N ASN A 318 26.97 -6.27 -5.22
CA ASN A 318 28.26 -6.67 -4.65
C ASN A 318 28.22 -6.92 -3.13
N PHE A 319 27.23 -6.36 -2.45
CA PHE A 319 27.06 -6.48 -0.99
C PHE A 319 25.97 -7.49 -0.59
N LYS A 320 25.30 -8.12 -1.56
CA LYS A 320 24.18 -9.04 -1.35
C LYS A 320 24.51 -10.16 -0.36
N GLN A 321 25.76 -10.64 -0.37
CA GLN A 321 26.20 -11.72 0.50
C GLN A 321 25.99 -11.40 1.98
N ASN A 322 26.15 -10.13 2.40
CA ASN A 322 25.92 -9.69 3.78
C ASN A 322 24.47 -9.91 4.26
N ALA A 323 23.51 -9.89 3.35
CA ALA A 323 22.12 -10.22 3.68
C ALA A 323 21.82 -11.71 3.54
N VAL A 324 22.33 -12.36 2.47
CA VAL A 324 22.04 -13.78 2.15
C VAL A 324 22.56 -14.72 3.23
N GLU A 325 23.68 -14.41 3.88
CA GLU A 325 24.21 -15.17 5.03
C GLU A 325 23.23 -15.25 6.20
N VAL A 326 22.35 -14.26 6.34
CA VAL A 326 21.35 -14.19 7.42
C VAL A 326 19.97 -14.63 6.95
N PHE A 327 19.58 -14.25 5.71
CA PHE A 327 18.29 -14.58 5.12
C PHE A 327 18.47 -14.91 3.63
N GLN A 328 18.51 -16.20 3.32
CA GLN A 328 18.86 -16.71 1.98
C GLN A 328 17.97 -16.16 0.88
N ASN A 329 16.65 -16.04 1.10
CA ASN A 329 15.70 -15.58 0.09
C ASN A 329 15.67 -14.04 -0.01
N THR A 330 16.84 -13.44 -0.25
CA THR A 330 17.05 -12.00 -0.41
C THR A 330 17.34 -11.63 -1.87
N LEU A 331 16.68 -10.61 -2.36
CA LEU A 331 16.93 -9.99 -3.65
C LEU A 331 17.38 -8.54 -3.46
N ILE A 332 18.21 -8.06 -4.38
CA ILE A 332 18.58 -6.65 -4.50
C ILE A 332 17.58 -6.00 -5.46
N GLY A 333 16.92 -4.94 -5.03
CA GLY A 333 16.01 -4.17 -5.85
C GLY A 333 16.74 -3.45 -6.99
N LYS A 334 16.04 -3.31 -8.11
CA LYS A 334 16.52 -2.55 -9.28
C LYS A 334 15.34 -1.72 -9.80
N ASP A 335 15.65 -0.58 -10.39
CA ASP A 335 14.63 0.23 -11.03
C ASP A 335 13.84 -0.57 -12.06
N ARG A 336 12.53 -0.46 -12.02
CA ARG A 336 11.58 -1.19 -12.88
C ARG A 336 11.59 -2.71 -12.70
N PHE A 337 12.14 -3.21 -11.58
CA PHE A 337 12.00 -4.62 -11.22
C PHE A 337 10.52 -4.93 -10.95
N VAL A 338 9.97 -5.85 -11.72
CA VAL A 338 8.55 -6.28 -11.60
C VAL A 338 8.47 -7.63 -10.91
N LYS A 339 7.51 -7.76 -10.01
CA LYS A 339 7.21 -9.02 -9.31
C LYS A 339 5.71 -9.21 -9.16
N THR A 340 5.26 -10.45 -9.33
CA THR A 340 3.88 -10.87 -9.08
C THR A 340 3.80 -11.74 -7.84
N LEU A 341 2.91 -11.40 -6.92
CA LEU A 341 2.54 -12.22 -5.77
C LEU A 341 1.21 -12.94 -6.07
N CYS A 342 1.21 -14.27 -5.87
CA CYS A 342 0.03 -15.10 -6.04
C CYS A 342 -0.53 -15.53 -4.69
N PHE A 343 -1.84 -15.76 -4.63
CA PHE A 343 -2.42 -16.43 -3.47
C PHE A 343 -1.87 -17.85 -3.39
N ARG A 344 -1.36 -18.23 -2.21
CA ARG A 344 -0.95 -19.61 -1.94
C ARG A 344 -2.19 -20.49 -1.82
N GLU A 345 -2.11 -21.74 -2.26
CA GLU A 345 -3.17 -22.73 -2.13
C GLU A 345 -3.36 -23.21 -0.70
#